data_6cd81a88ff7a6745d899f3305ef356da
#
_entry.id   6cd81a88ff7a6745d899f3305ef356da
#
_cell.length_a   1.000
_cell.length_b   1.000
_cell.length_c   1.000
_cell.angle_alpha   90.00
_cell.angle_beta   90.00
_cell.angle_gamma   90.00
#
_symmetry.space_group_name_H-M   'P 1'
#
loop_
_entity.id
_entity.type
_entity.pdbx_description
1 polymer ?
#
loop_
_entity_poly.entity_id
_entity_poly.type
_entity_poly.pdbx_seq_one_letter_code
_entity_poly.pdbx_strand_id
1 'polypeptide(L)'
;CPSYIELVNKHIPDMKKYVSSTGSPMYYTARIAKEKYPNAKVVFIGPCIAKRKEADRDECVDYVMTFEELHPIFQGLGIELEQTNPYKVSYESVCEAHGFAQAGGVAGAVKAYLGPKAEGIKMLQFSDFNKKNIGVLRAYAKTGKVDAQFIEMMACEGGCVTGPSAYNDPLNGKRQLNQDLLKRTLKYENSDEMYKEE
;
A
#
# COMPACT_ATOMS: atom_id res chain seq x y z
N CYS A 1 -1.84 5.87 -2.11
CA CYS A 1 -1.06 6.59 -1.09
C CYS A 1 -1.89 7.73 -0.50
N PRO A 2 -2.25 7.72 0.81
CA PRO A 2 -3.07 8.78 1.40
C PRO A 2 -2.39 10.15 1.39
N SER A 3 -1.07 10.20 1.51
CA SER A 3 -0.33 11.47 1.38
C SER A 3 -0.46 12.08 -0.02
N TYR A 4 -0.57 11.26 -1.06
CA TYR A 4 -0.82 11.76 -2.41
C TYR A 4 -2.21 12.39 -2.53
N ILE A 5 -3.23 11.78 -1.95
CA ILE A 5 -4.58 12.35 -1.91
C ILE A 5 -4.59 13.71 -1.22
N GLU A 6 -3.89 13.84 -0.08
CA GLU A 6 -3.77 15.12 0.61
C GLU A 6 -2.98 16.16 -0.21
N LEU A 7 -1.91 15.75 -0.89
CA LEU A 7 -1.16 16.62 -1.82
C LEU A 7 -2.07 17.15 -2.94
N VAL A 8 -2.85 16.28 -3.56
CA VAL A 8 -3.80 16.65 -4.62
C VAL A 8 -4.85 17.62 -4.08
N ASN A 9 -5.49 17.28 -2.97
CA ASN A 9 -6.56 18.10 -2.42
C ASN A 9 -6.11 19.51 -2.04
N LYS A 10 -4.89 19.65 -1.48
CA LYS A 10 -4.40 20.92 -0.94
C LYS A 10 -3.56 21.75 -1.90
N HIS A 11 -2.81 21.10 -2.80
CA HIS A 11 -1.75 21.76 -3.55
C HIS A 11 -1.81 21.59 -5.06
N ILE A 12 -2.52 20.58 -5.57
CA ILE A 12 -2.65 20.31 -7.00
C ILE A 12 -4.09 19.85 -7.32
N PRO A 13 -5.12 20.68 -7.05
CA PRO A 13 -6.51 20.25 -7.18
C PRO A 13 -6.89 19.83 -8.60
N ASP A 14 -6.24 20.35 -9.63
CA ASP A 14 -6.48 19.96 -11.02
C ASP A 14 -6.09 18.51 -11.35
N MET A 15 -5.27 17.87 -10.50
CA MET A 15 -4.98 16.43 -10.59
C MET A 15 -6.14 15.54 -10.13
N LYS A 16 -7.12 16.08 -9.42
CA LYS A 16 -8.20 15.28 -8.80
C LYS A 16 -8.96 14.45 -9.83
N LYS A 17 -9.17 14.97 -11.04
CA LYS A 17 -9.85 14.27 -12.13
C LYS A 17 -9.11 13.04 -12.67
N TYR A 18 -7.82 12.91 -12.35
CA TYR A 18 -6.98 11.77 -12.76
C TYR A 18 -6.74 10.77 -11.62
N VAL A 19 -7.22 11.07 -10.42
CA VAL A 19 -7.09 10.17 -9.27
C VAL A 19 -8.10 9.05 -9.40
N SER A 20 -7.63 7.81 -9.26
CA SER A 20 -8.50 6.64 -9.24
C SER A 20 -9.48 6.72 -8.08
N SER A 21 -10.72 6.27 -8.31
CA SER A 21 -11.74 6.09 -7.27
C SER A 21 -11.54 4.81 -6.45
N THR A 22 -10.57 3.97 -6.84
CA THR A 22 -10.27 2.71 -6.14
C THR A 22 -9.74 2.98 -4.73
N GLY A 23 -10.32 2.32 -3.74
CA GLY A 23 -9.84 2.35 -2.35
C GLY A 23 -8.47 1.71 -2.17
N SER A 24 -7.86 1.95 -1.02
CA SER A 24 -6.59 1.30 -0.68
C SER A 24 -6.80 -0.14 -0.19
N PRO A 25 -5.73 -0.95 -0.11
CA PRO A 25 -5.80 -2.27 0.54
C PRO A 25 -6.34 -2.19 1.98
N MET A 26 -6.00 -1.15 2.75
CA MET A 26 -6.56 -0.93 4.07
C MET A 26 -8.09 -0.83 4.03
N TYR A 27 -8.62 -0.01 3.11
CA TYR A 27 -10.06 0.19 2.95
C TYR A 27 -10.79 -1.12 2.65
N TYR A 28 -10.34 -1.86 1.62
CA TYR A 28 -11.02 -3.11 1.25
C TYR A 28 -10.90 -4.20 2.30
N THR A 29 -9.72 -4.37 2.91
CA THR A 29 -9.52 -5.35 3.98
C THR A 29 -10.37 -5.01 5.19
N ALA A 30 -10.49 -3.73 5.55
CA ALA A 30 -11.34 -3.30 6.66
C ALA A 30 -12.83 -3.57 6.39
N ARG A 31 -13.29 -3.34 5.16
CA ARG A 31 -14.67 -3.68 4.77
C ARG A 31 -14.95 -5.16 4.87
N ILE A 32 -14.10 -5.99 4.30
CA ILE A 32 -14.21 -7.45 4.40
C ILE A 32 -14.23 -7.90 5.88
N ALA A 33 -13.35 -7.32 6.71
CA ALA A 33 -13.33 -7.62 8.14
C ALA A 33 -14.65 -7.24 8.84
N LYS A 34 -15.21 -6.06 8.52
CA LYS A 34 -16.50 -5.62 9.08
C LYS A 34 -17.68 -6.47 8.59
N GLU A 35 -17.67 -6.89 7.34
CA GLU A 35 -18.69 -7.80 6.80
C GLU A 35 -18.65 -9.16 7.52
N LYS A 36 -17.47 -9.71 7.71
CA LYS A 36 -17.28 -11.00 8.39
C LYS A 36 -17.48 -10.91 9.90
N TYR A 37 -17.12 -9.81 10.52
CA TYR A 37 -17.15 -9.56 11.96
C TYR A 37 -17.77 -8.19 12.29
N PRO A 38 -19.09 -8.02 12.20
CA PRO A 38 -19.75 -6.69 12.28
C PRO A 38 -19.47 -5.91 13.57
N ASN A 39 -19.23 -6.62 14.66
CA ASN A 39 -18.98 -6.02 15.99
C ASN A 39 -17.48 -5.85 16.29
N ALA A 40 -16.58 -6.29 15.40
CA ALA A 40 -15.15 -6.19 15.64
C ALA A 40 -14.65 -4.76 15.45
N LYS A 41 -13.61 -4.39 16.23
CA LYS A 41 -12.85 -3.17 16.01
C LYS A 41 -11.72 -3.46 15.03
N VAL A 42 -11.65 -2.66 13.97
CA VAL A 42 -10.60 -2.77 12.95
C VAL A 42 -9.48 -1.81 13.27
N VAL A 43 -8.30 -2.33 13.49
CA VAL A 43 -7.08 -1.57 13.77
C VAL A 43 -6.10 -1.77 12.63
N PHE A 44 -5.75 -0.71 11.91
CA PHE A 44 -4.65 -0.74 10.95
C PHE A 44 -3.33 -0.51 11.69
N ILE A 45 -2.34 -1.37 11.48
CA ILE A 45 -0.99 -1.24 12.01
C ILE A 45 -0.01 -1.16 10.83
N GLY A 46 0.83 -0.13 10.81
CA GLY A 46 1.77 0.03 9.70
C GLY A 46 2.69 1.24 9.80
N PRO A 47 3.60 1.44 8.82
CA PRO A 47 4.64 2.48 8.89
C PRO A 47 4.15 3.88 8.46
N CYS A 48 2.83 4.12 8.40
CA CYS A 48 2.29 5.30 7.72
C CYS A 48 1.32 6.10 8.59
N ILE A 49 1.73 7.28 9.07
CA ILE A 49 0.88 8.19 9.84
C ILE A 49 -0.26 8.82 9.00
N ALA A 50 -0.06 8.96 7.67
CA ALA A 50 -1.10 9.52 6.80
C ALA A 50 -2.32 8.60 6.65
N LYS A 51 -2.22 7.33 7.04
CA LYS A 51 -3.34 6.39 7.13
C LYS A 51 -4.41 6.84 8.13
N ARG A 52 -4.07 7.68 9.11
CA ARG A 52 -5.04 8.31 10.01
C ARG A 52 -6.03 9.18 9.25
N LYS A 53 -5.53 10.00 8.30
CA LYS A 53 -6.40 10.82 7.45
C LYS A 53 -7.26 10.01 6.48
N GLU A 54 -6.77 8.87 6.07
CA GLU A 54 -7.58 7.93 5.29
C GLU A 54 -8.67 7.32 6.16
N ALA A 55 -8.35 6.84 7.35
CA ALA A 55 -9.31 6.28 8.29
C ALA A 55 -10.38 7.29 8.72
N ASP A 56 -10.03 8.57 8.89
CA ASP A 56 -11.01 9.64 9.19
C ASP A 56 -12.10 9.77 8.10
N ARG A 57 -11.83 9.32 6.87
CA ARG A 57 -12.78 9.34 5.75
C ARG A 57 -13.50 8.01 5.54
N ASP A 58 -12.90 6.94 6.04
CA ASP A 58 -13.33 5.57 5.79
C ASP A 58 -13.85 4.95 7.09
N GLU A 59 -15.15 4.97 7.31
CA GLU A 59 -15.82 4.50 8.54
C GLU A 59 -15.53 3.03 8.91
N CYS A 60 -14.87 2.28 8.01
CA CYS A 60 -14.54 0.87 8.24
C CYS A 60 -13.32 0.64 9.13
N VAL A 61 -12.46 1.64 9.32
CA VAL A 61 -11.24 1.54 10.14
C VAL A 61 -11.44 2.32 11.42
N ASP A 62 -11.48 1.63 12.55
CA ASP A 62 -11.72 2.26 13.86
C ASP A 62 -10.47 2.97 14.38
N TYR A 63 -9.28 2.39 14.20
CA TYR A 63 -8.01 2.92 14.71
C TYR A 63 -6.87 2.72 13.73
N VAL A 64 -5.91 3.64 13.76
CA VAL A 64 -4.64 3.54 13.04
C VAL A 64 -3.50 3.68 14.02
N MET A 65 -2.62 2.70 14.05
CA MET A 65 -1.45 2.63 14.90
C MET A 65 -0.18 2.47 14.04
N THR A 66 0.88 3.13 14.41
CA THR A 66 2.19 2.92 13.78
C THR A 66 2.95 1.79 14.46
N PHE A 67 4.01 1.27 13.80
CA PHE A 67 4.90 0.30 14.43
C PHE A 67 5.61 0.90 15.66
N GLU A 68 5.96 2.19 15.63
CA GLU A 68 6.55 2.89 16.78
C GLU A 68 5.60 2.96 17.98
N GLU A 69 4.30 3.07 17.75
CA GLU A 69 3.29 3.07 18.81
C GLU A 69 2.97 1.67 19.32
N LEU A 70 3.12 0.65 18.48
CA LEU A 70 2.89 -0.75 18.87
C LEU A 70 4.00 -1.28 19.78
N HIS A 71 5.25 -0.87 19.54
CA HIS A 71 6.40 -1.37 20.30
C HIS A 71 6.31 -1.13 21.82
N PRO A 72 5.99 0.08 22.31
CA PRO A 72 5.79 0.31 23.75
C PRO A 72 4.68 -0.55 24.36
N ILE A 73 3.65 -0.91 23.58
CA ILE A 73 2.59 -1.80 24.05
C ILE A 73 3.16 -3.20 24.33
N PHE A 74 3.98 -3.72 23.41
CA PHE A 74 4.65 -5.01 23.63
C PHE A 74 5.56 -4.97 24.86
N GLN A 75 6.34 -3.91 25.03
CA GLN A 75 7.19 -3.72 26.21
C GLN A 75 6.36 -3.67 27.51
N GLY A 76 5.25 -2.91 27.52
CA GLY A 76 4.37 -2.81 28.68
C GLY A 76 3.66 -4.12 29.04
N LEU A 77 3.48 -5.01 28.06
CA LEU A 77 2.89 -6.34 28.26
C LEU A 77 3.96 -7.42 28.50
N GLY A 78 5.25 -7.09 28.49
CA GLY A 78 6.33 -8.06 28.62
C GLY A 78 6.45 -9.03 27.46
N ILE A 79 6.03 -8.60 26.25
CA ILE A 79 6.09 -9.43 25.05
C ILE A 79 7.42 -9.21 24.32
N GLU A 80 8.25 -10.24 24.31
CA GLU A 80 9.49 -10.30 23.54
C GLU A 80 9.21 -11.00 22.21
N LEU A 81 9.25 -10.26 21.09
CA LEU A 81 8.87 -10.78 19.76
C LEU A 81 9.72 -11.98 19.34
N GLU A 82 11.02 -11.97 19.67
CA GLU A 82 11.96 -13.05 19.35
C GLU A 82 11.64 -14.36 20.08
N GLN A 83 10.87 -14.29 21.18
CA GLN A 83 10.47 -15.44 21.97
C GLN A 83 9.06 -15.94 21.62
N THR A 84 8.36 -15.25 20.72
CA THR A 84 7.02 -15.66 20.29
C THR A 84 7.12 -16.77 19.23
N ASN A 85 6.19 -17.72 19.28
CA ASN A 85 6.07 -18.73 18.24
C ASN A 85 5.41 -18.14 16.99
N PRO A 86 5.93 -18.41 15.79
CA PRO A 86 5.27 -17.99 14.56
C PRO A 86 3.88 -18.64 14.43
N TYR A 87 2.88 -17.83 14.13
CA TYR A 87 1.53 -18.32 13.83
C TYR A 87 1.34 -18.36 12.30
N LYS A 88 1.01 -19.56 11.79
CA LYS A 88 0.69 -19.70 10.37
C LYS A 88 -0.77 -19.27 10.14
N VAL A 89 -0.96 -18.21 9.36
CA VAL A 89 -2.31 -17.79 8.94
C VAL A 89 -2.91 -18.83 7.99
N SER A 90 -4.23 -18.97 8.03
CA SER A 90 -4.95 -19.98 7.25
C SER A 90 -5.10 -19.64 5.77
N TYR A 91 -4.77 -18.41 5.37
CA TYR A 91 -4.83 -17.95 3.98
C TYR A 91 -3.61 -17.13 3.62
N GLU A 92 -3.19 -17.25 2.37
CA GLU A 92 -2.08 -16.49 1.80
C GLU A 92 -2.63 -15.54 0.74
N SER A 93 -2.07 -14.34 0.68
CA SER A 93 -2.32 -13.45 -0.44
C SER A 93 -1.26 -13.65 -1.52
N VAL A 94 -1.59 -13.28 -2.76
CA VAL A 94 -0.68 -13.37 -3.89
C VAL A 94 0.57 -12.52 -3.69
N CYS A 95 1.68 -12.92 -4.31
CA CYS A 95 2.98 -12.24 -4.21
C CYS A 95 2.87 -10.75 -4.58
N GLU A 96 2.11 -10.42 -5.61
CA GLU A 96 1.90 -9.06 -6.10
C GLU A 96 1.25 -8.16 -5.04
N ALA A 97 0.34 -8.69 -4.20
CA ALA A 97 -0.28 -7.92 -3.12
C ALA A 97 0.75 -7.55 -2.03
N HIS A 98 1.67 -8.45 -1.71
CA HIS A 98 2.78 -8.13 -0.79
C HIS A 98 3.74 -7.10 -1.37
N GLY A 99 3.89 -7.08 -2.70
CA GLY A 99 4.68 -6.09 -3.42
C GLY A 99 4.20 -4.65 -3.29
N PHE A 100 2.95 -4.41 -2.88
CA PHE A 100 2.38 -3.06 -2.71
C PHE A 100 3.16 -2.19 -1.71
N ALA A 101 3.94 -2.80 -0.82
CA ALA A 101 4.74 -2.06 0.16
C ALA A 101 5.95 -1.36 -0.45
N GLN A 102 6.35 -1.66 -1.68
CA GLN A 102 7.45 -1.00 -2.39
C GLN A 102 6.97 -0.20 -3.60
N ALA A 103 7.77 0.79 -4.00
CA ALA A 103 7.52 1.54 -5.22
C ALA A 103 7.56 0.62 -6.43
N GLY A 104 6.58 0.77 -7.32
CA GLY A 104 6.38 -0.12 -8.47
C GLY A 104 5.51 -1.34 -8.19
N GLY A 105 5.22 -1.63 -6.92
CA GLY A 105 4.45 -2.82 -6.56
C GLY A 105 3.00 -2.77 -7.01
N VAL A 106 2.36 -1.60 -6.92
CA VAL A 106 0.97 -1.44 -7.41
C VAL A 106 0.93 -1.53 -8.93
N ALA A 107 1.84 -0.86 -9.62
CA ALA A 107 1.94 -0.95 -11.09
C ALA A 107 2.24 -2.39 -11.54
N GLY A 108 3.12 -3.10 -10.82
CA GLY A 108 3.42 -4.51 -11.06
C GLY A 108 2.20 -5.40 -10.90
N ALA A 109 1.41 -5.21 -9.85
CA ALA A 109 0.19 -5.97 -9.61
C ALA A 109 -0.89 -5.68 -10.67
N VAL A 110 -1.06 -4.41 -11.07
CA VAL A 110 -1.97 -4.05 -12.17
C VAL A 110 -1.54 -4.72 -13.47
N LYS A 111 -0.23 -4.74 -13.75
CA LYS A 111 0.31 -5.42 -14.92
C LYS A 111 0.05 -6.94 -14.89
N ALA A 112 0.28 -7.58 -13.74
CA ALA A 112 0.01 -9.00 -13.56
C ALA A 112 -1.49 -9.32 -13.75
N TYR A 113 -2.37 -8.51 -13.16
CA TYR A 113 -3.82 -8.66 -13.32
C TYR A 113 -4.28 -8.54 -14.78
N LEU A 114 -3.74 -7.58 -15.51
CA LEU A 114 -4.10 -7.34 -16.91
C LEU A 114 -3.54 -8.43 -17.84
N GLY A 115 -2.44 -9.10 -17.44
CA GLY A 115 -1.77 -10.09 -18.30
C GLY A 115 -1.47 -9.54 -19.70
N PRO A 116 -1.84 -10.23 -20.78
CA PRO A 116 -1.61 -9.76 -22.15
C PRO A 116 -2.25 -8.39 -22.46
N LYS A 117 -3.33 -8.02 -21.78
CA LYS A 117 -3.97 -6.70 -21.95
C LYS A 117 -3.10 -5.53 -21.48
N ALA A 118 -2.03 -5.80 -20.74
CA ALA A 118 -1.06 -4.79 -20.33
C ALA A 118 -0.10 -4.38 -21.46
N GLU A 119 -0.08 -5.13 -22.56
CA GLU A 119 0.77 -4.80 -23.69
C GLU A 119 0.41 -3.42 -24.27
N GLY A 120 1.43 -2.58 -24.48
CA GLY A 120 1.25 -1.21 -24.94
C GLY A 120 0.83 -0.20 -23.87
N ILE A 121 0.49 -0.63 -22.63
CA ILE A 121 0.19 0.29 -21.53
C ILE A 121 1.49 0.80 -20.91
N LYS A 122 1.73 2.10 -21.06
CA LYS A 122 2.84 2.77 -20.38
C LYS A 122 2.47 3.08 -18.94
N MET A 123 3.33 2.66 -18.01
CA MET A 123 3.18 2.90 -16.58
C MET A 123 4.35 3.74 -16.09
N LEU A 124 4.06 4.81 -15.35
CA LEU A 124 5.05 5.64 -14.66
C LEU A 124 4.96 5.44 -13.15
N GLN A 125 6.09 5.59 -12.49
CA GLN A 125 6.19 5.46 -11.04
C GLN A 125 6.87 6.71 -10.48
N PHE A 126 6.26 7.30 -9.47
CA PHE A 126 6.85 8.37 -8.68
C PHE A 126 6.90 7.91 -7.23
N SER A 127 8.09 7.79 -6.70
CA SER A 127 8.32 7.67 -5.26
C SER A 127 9.10 8.88 -4.78
N ASP A 128 8.70 9.42 -3.63
CA ASP A 128 9.17 10.69 -3.11
C ASP A 128 8.46 11.93 -3.68
N PHE A 129 8.04 12.82 -2.76
CA PHE A 129 7.41 14.11 -3.08
C PHE A 129 8.43 15.25 -3.09
N ASN A 130 9.53 15.06 -3.80
CA ASN A 130 10.49 16.13 -4.03
C ASN A 130 9.94 17.22 -4.98
N LYS A 131 10.62 18.37 -5.01
CA LYS A 131 10.21 19.51 -5.85
C LYS A 131 10.07 19.16 -7.33
N LYS A 132 10.95 18.27 -7.85
CA LYS A 132 10.93 17.83 -9.26
C LYS A 132 9.66 17.05 -9.56
N ASN A 133 9.35 16.02 -8.75
CA ASN A 133 8.17 15.17 -8.93
C ASN A 133 6.88 15.97 -8.80
N ILE A 134 6.78 16.84 -7.78
CA ILE A 134 5.63 17.75 -7.63
C ILE A 134 5.51 18.70 -8.84
N GLY A 135 6.62 19.21 -9.36
CA GLY A 135 6.64 20.05 -10.55
C GLY A 135 6.09 19.33 -11.78
N VAL A 136 6.49 18.08 -11.99
CA VAL A 136 5.99 17.23 -13.09
C VAL A 136 4.48 17.00 -12.95
N LEU A 137 3.98 16.68 -11.75
CA LEU A 137 2.55 16.51 -11.50
C LEU A 137 1.75 17.78 -11.78
N ARG A 138 2.25 18.93 -11.39
CA ARG A 138 1.61 20.23 -11.72
C ARG A 138 1.55 20.48 -13.22
N ALA A 139 2.63 20.12 -13.94
CA ALA A 139 2.64 20.23 -15.40
C ALA A 139 1.61 19.30 -16.04
N TYR A 140 1.50 18.05 -15.57
CA TYR A 140 0.48 17.10 -16.03
C TYR A 140 -0.94 17.60 -15.75
N ALA A 141 -1.19 18.09 -14.53
CA ALA A 141 -2.48 18.66 -14.15
C ALA A 141 -2.91 19.79 -15.10
N LYS A 142 -1.97 20.70 -15.41
CA LYS A 142 -2.21 21.88 -16.24
C LYS A 142 -2.39 21.54 -17.72
N THR A 143 -1.60 20.63 -18.25
CA THR A 143 -1.55 20.37 -19.71
C THR A 143 -2.43 19.19 -20.12
N GLY A 144 -2.71 18.26 -19.22
CA GLY A 144 -3.33 16.98 -19.54
C GLY A 144 -2.46 16.05 -20.39
N LYS A 145 -1.22 16.46 -20.70
CA LYS A 145 -0.30 15.70 -21.55
C LYS A 145 0.61 14.84 -20.69
N VAL A 146 0.35 13.54 -20.69
CA VAL A 146 1.15 12.52 -20.01
C VAL A 146 1.40 11.39 -20.99
N ASP A 147 2.65 10.97 -21.12
CA ASP A 147 3.01 9.80 -21.94
C ASP A 147 2.90 8.50 -21.11
N ALA A 148 1.74 8.31 -20.45
CA ALA A 148 1.41 7.11 -19.71
C ALA A 148 -0.10 7.01 -19.49
N GLN A 149 -0.60 5.78 -19.42
CA GLN A 149 -1.99 5.48 -19.10
C GLN A 149 -2.20 5.21 -17.62
N PHE A 150 -1.13 4.85 -16.91
CA PHE A 150 -1.17 4.57 -15.47
C PHE A 150 0.02 5.24 -14.78
N ILE A 151 -0.26 5.91 -13.65
CA ILE A 151 0.77 6.53 -12.82
C ILE A 151 0.61 6.05 -11.38
N GLU A 152 1.63 5.36 -10.88
CA GLU A 152 1.75 5.03 -9.48
C GLU A 152 2.41 6.18 -8.72
N MET A 153 1.80 6.56 -7.59
CA MET A 153 2.29 7.67 -6.75
C MET A 153 2.49 7.22 -5.32
N MET A 154 3.72 7.33 -4.83
CA MET A 154 4.07 7.08 -3.43
C MET A 154 4.82 8.28 -2.83
N ALA A 155 4.46 8.68 -1.60
CA ALA A 155 5.11 9.81 -0.92
C ALA A 155 6.49 9.44 -0.38
N CYS A 156 6.65 8.19 0.07
CA CYS A 156 7.90 7.70 0.65
C CYS A 156 8.84 7.21 -0.44
N GLU A 157 10.12 7.62 -0.38
CA GLU A 157 11.13 7.15 -1.29
C GLU A 157 11.31 5.63 -1.19
N GLY A 158 11.04 4.94 -2.30
CA GLY A 158 11.11 3.48 -2.36
C GLY A 158 9.88 2.73 -1.87
N GLY A 159 8.82 3.44 -1.44
CA GLY A 159 7.53 2.86 -1.07
C GLY A 159 7.25 2.86 0.42
N CYS A 160 6.14 2.22 0.81
CA CYS A 160 5.69 2.19 2.22
C CYS A 160 6.65 1.42 3.14
N VAL A 161 7.43 0.49 2.62
CA VAL A 161 8.45 -0.26 3.38
C VAL A 161 9.51 0.64 4.02
N THR A 162 9.67 1.85 3.49
CA THR A 162 10.55 2.90 4.01
C THR A 162 9.76 4.05 4.64
N GLY A 163 8.54 3.80 5.04
CA GLY A 163 7.66 4.79 5.65
C GLY A 163 8.22 5.39 6.94
N PRO A 164 7.70 6.54 7.37
CA PRO A 164 8.31 7.32 8.46
C PRO A 164 8.32 6.61 9.82
N SER A 165 7.48 5.61 10.01
CA SER A 165 7.41 4.81 11.25
C SER A 165 7.76 3.34 11.02
N ALA A 166 8.61 3.06 10.01
CA ALA A 166 9.24 1.75 9.83
C ALA A 166 10.45 1.64 10.76
N TYR A 167 10.59 0.49 11.43
CA TYR A 167 11.73 0.24 12.35
C TYR A 167 13.05 -0.05 11.63
N ASN A 168 12.98 -0.71 10.47
CA ASN A 168 14.15 -1.04 9.69
C ASN A 168 14.69 0.21 8.97
N ASP A 169 16.01 0.26 8.81
CA ASP A 169 16.58 1.19 7.85
C ASP A 169 16.08 0.86 6.42
N PRO A 170 16.00 1.86 5.53
CA PRO A 170 15.39 1.70 4.22
C PRO A 170 15.99 0.58 3.35
N LEU A 171 17.32 0.36 3.43
CA LEU A 171 18.01 -0.66 2.63
C LEU A 171 17.67 -2.06 3.13
N ASN A 172 17.71 -2.26 4.44
CA ASN A 172 17.38 -3.54 5.05
C ASN A 172 15.91 -3.88 4.88
N GLY A 173 15.00 -2.92 5.07
CA GLY A 173 13.57 -3.10 4.86
C GLY A 173 13.24 -3.56 3.45
N LYS A 174 13.81 -2.90 2.43
CA LYS A 174 13.65 -3.30 1.03
C LYS A 174 14.23 -4.68 0.74
N ARG A 175 15.44 -4.97 1.27
CA ARG A 175 16.09 -6.26 1.08
C ARG A 175 15.26 -7.40 1.66
N GLN A 176 14.76 -7.24 2.89
CA GLN A 176 13.93 -8.25 3.54
C GLN A 176 12.62 -8.47 2.80
N LEU A 177 11.93 -7.41 2.38
CA LEU A 177 10.74 -7.52 1.56
C LEU A 177 11.00 -8.28 0.26
N ASN A 178 12.06 -7.94 -0.47
CA ASN A 178 12.40 -8.63 -1.71
C ASN A 178 12.73 -10.11 -1.48
N GLN A 179 13.42 -10.45 -0.40
CA GLN A 179 13.69 -11.83 -0.04
C GLN A 179 12.40 -12.60 0.30
N ASP A 180 11.44 -11.96 0.95
CA ASP A 180 10.12 -12.54 1.21
C ASP A 180 9.35 -12.78 -0.09
N LEU A 181 9.30 -11.78 -0.98
CA LEU A 181 8.64 -11.90 -2.28
C LEU A 181 9.21 -13.04 -3.13
N LEU A 182 10.53 -13.23 -3.12
CA LEU A 182 11.19 -14.34 -3.85
C LEU A 182 10.82 -15.73 -3.31
N LYS A 183 10.45 -15.84 -2.05
CA LYS A 183 10.03 -17.11 -1.43
C LYS A 183 8.58 -17.46 -1.69
N ARG A 184 7.76 -16.49 -2.12
CA ARG A 184 6.33 -16.66 -2.34
C ARG A 184 6.09 -17.34 -3.69
N THR A 185 5.36 -18.41 -3.66
CA THR A 185 5.00 -19.22 -4.86
C THR A 185 3.63 -18.85 -5.41
N LEU A 186 2.72 -18.37 -4.55
CA LEU A 186 1.40 -17.96 -4.99
C LEU A 186 1.48 -16.60 -5.70
N LYS A 187 1.19 -16.60 -6.99
CA LYS A 187 1.13 -15.42 -7.85
C LYS A 187 -0.27 -15.26 -8.41
N TYR A 188 -0.58 -14.07 -8.90
CA TYR A 188 -1.89 -13.81 -9.49
C TYR A 188 -2.22 -14.78 -10.63
N GLU A 189 -1.25 -15.08 -11.48
CA GLU A 189 -1.42 -15.99 -12.62
C GLU A 189 -1.79 -17.44 -12.25
N ASN A 190 -1.49 -17.87 -11.02
CA ASN A 190 -1.80 -19.22 -10.52
C ASN A 190 -2.80 -19.21 -9.36
N SER A 191 -3.49 -18.09 -9.13
CA SER A 191 -4.45 -17.91 -8.02
C SER A 191 -5.90 -18.29 -8.35
N ASP A 192 -6.20 -18.59 -9.62
CA ASP A 192 -7.58 -18.87 -10.08
C ASP A 192 -8.25 -20.06 -9.38
N GLU A 193 -7.46 -20.98 -8.83
CA GLU A 193 -8.00 -22.11 -8.06
C GLU A 193 -8.42 -21.72 -6.66
N MET A 194 -7.80 -20.68 -6.09
CA MET A 194 -8.04 -20.24 -4.70
C MET A 194 -9.34 -19.44 -4.53
N TYR A 195 -9.84 -18.82 -5.60
CA TYR A 195 -11.04 -17.98 -5.56
C TYR A 195 -12.28 -18.65 -6.13
N LYS A 196 -12.18 -19.93 -6.51
CA LYS A 196 -13.30 -20.71 -7.05
C LYS A 196 -14.07 -21.52 -5.99
N GLU A 197 -13.63 -21.52 -4.74
CA GLU A 197 -14.22 -22.32 -3.66
C GLU A 197 -15.03 -21.50 -2.63
N GLU A 198 -15.52 -20.31 -2.98
CA GLU A 198 -16.49 -19.56 -2.14
C GLU A 198 -17.81 -19.38 -2.86
#